data_6561903d4ead5887a66b122f3cb8beea
#
_entry.id   6561903d4ead5887a66b122f3cb8beea
#
_cell.length_a   1.000
_cell.length_b   1.000
_cell.length_c   1.000
_cell.angle_alpha   90.00
_cell.angle_beta   90.00
_cell.angle_gamma   90.00
#
_symmetry.space_group_name_H-M   'P 1'
#
loop_
_entity.id
_entity.type
_entity.pdbx_description
1 polymer ?
#
loop_
_entity_poly.entity_id
_entity_poly.type
_entity_poly.pdbx_seq_one_letter_code
_entity_poly.pdbx_strand_id
1 'polypeptide(L)'
;MLKNILVPLTGFPNDANALEAAFVVGWPFDAYIEALRVHPEPMEIVMAAAVRQFASKKSNRELVLSLQADAASRTNLAKETFDQFFKRHLAAHAFGSATGGATAAWRQMEGNPVEDTTAAARFSDLVVLARAAEGGQFPADSVANILIGCGRPVLLVPDVDPGAIGSIIAIAWKEKAEAARAVTAAMPLLARAKKVVVLTMNEEGADTTESTQSAQRLASQLARHGMATEAHGLAAGPQADPQILLGKAKELGANLLVAGAYSHSRVSELVFGGFTRAILRKCDLPLFLLH
;
A
#
# COMPACT_ATOMS: atom_id res chain seq x y z
N MET A 1 -10.50 -11.51 -8.30
CA MET A 1 -9.29 -12.36 -8.15
C MET A 1 -8.07 -11.47 -8.25
N LEU A 2 -7.00 -11.75 -7.52
CA LEU A 2 -5.73 -11.02 -7.62
C LEU A 2 -4.82 -11.78 -8.58
N LYS A 3 -4.77 -11.39 -9.86
CA LYS A 3 -3.95 -12.05 -10.89
C LYS A 3 -2.74 -11.22 -11.31
N ASN A 4 -2.84 -9.90 -11.27
CA ASN A 4 -1.77 -9.00 -11.66
C ASN A 4 -1.43 -8.08 -10.49
N ILE A 5 -0.22 -8.19 -9.97
CA ILE A 5 0.28 -7.38 -8.85
C ILE A 5 1.45 -6.54 -9.36
N LEU A 6 1.35 -5.23 -9.24
CA LEU A 6 2.44 -4.31 -9.54
C LEU A 6 3.22 -3.98 -8.25
N VAL A 7 4.54 -4.11 -8.31
CA VAL A 7 5.46 -3.74 -7.22
C VAL A 7 6.47 -2.73 -7.75
N PRO A 8 6.23 -1.44 -7.56
CA PRO A 8 7.22 -0.42 -7.90
C PRO A 8 8.42 -0.52 -6.97
N LEU A 9 9.61 -0.67 -7.54
CA LEU A 9 10.87 -0.77 -6.80
C LEU A 9 11.64 0.54 -6.87
N THR A 10 12.18 0.95 -5.74
CA THR A 10 12.78 2.25 -5.53
C THR A 10 14.31 2.19 -5.41
N GLY A 11 14.87 1.00 -5.13
CA GLY A 11 16.27 0.81 -4.76
C GLY A 11 16.55 1.10 -3.28
N PHE A 12 15.52 1.16 -2.44
CA PHE A 12 15.65 1.24 -0.99
C PHE A 12 15.49 -0.15 -0.35
N PRO A 13 16.05 -0.38 0.85
CA PRO A 13 16.04 -1.69 1.50
C PRO A 13 14.65 -2.30 1.70
N ASN A 14 13.63 -1.47 1.91
CA ASN A 14 12.24 -1.90 2.11
C ASN A 14 11.53 -2.39 0.84
N ASP A 15 12.15 -2.30 -0.34
CA ASP A 15 11.66 -2.96 -1.56
C ASP A 15 11.52 -4.48 -1.37
N ALA A 16 12.40 -5.08 -0.57
CA ALA A 16 12.33 -6.50 -0.23
C ALA A 16 11.01 -6.85 0.47
N ASN A 17 10.57 -6.01 1.44
CA ASN A 17 9.32 -6.22 2.15
C ASN A 17 8.10 -6.11 1.22
N ALA A 18 8.14 -5.20 0.24
CA ALA A 18 7.08 -5.09 -0.76
C ALA A 18 6.97 -6.33 -1.65
N LEU A 19 8.11 -6.87 -2.11
CA LEU A 19 8.14 -8.11 -2.90
C LEU A 19 7.65 -9.31 -2.10
N GLU A 20 8.10 -9.47 -0.84
CA GLU A 20 7.63 -10.53 0.05
C GLU A 20 6.12 -10.41 0.32
N ALA A 21 5.61 -9.21 0.58
CA ALA A 21 4.19 -8.98 0.76
C ALA A 21 3.38 -9.32 -0.50
N ALA A 22 3.86 -8.90 -1.68
CA ALA A 22 3.23 -9.24 -2.95
C ALA A 22 3.18 -10.76 -3.19
N PHE A 23 4.26 -11.45 -2.84
CA PHE A 23 4.33 -12.91 -2.92
C PHE A 23 3.34 -13.57 -1.97
N VAL A 24 3.32 -13.19 -0.69
CA VAL A 24 2.42 -13.76 0.33
C VAL A 24 0.95 -13.58 -0.07
N VAL A 25 0.56 -12.39 -0.53
CA VAL A 25 -0.84 -12.13 -0.91
C VAL A 25 -1.19 -12.68 -2.29
N GLY A 26 -0.23 -12.81 -3.21
CA GLY A 26 -0.44 -13.26 -4.58
C GLY A 26 -0.38 -14.78 -4.75
N TRP A 27 0.40 -15.47 -3.91
CA TRP A 27 0.62 -16.91 -4.01
C TRP A 27 -0.67 -17.73 -4.07
N PRO A 28 -1.68 -17.47 -3.19
CA PRO A 28 -2.92 -18.26 -3.20
C PRO A 28 -3.79 -18.05 -4.42
N PHE A 29 -3.43 -17.12 -5.29
CA PHE A 29 -4.19 -16.75 -6.49
C PHE A 29 -3.45 -17.03 -7.78
N ASP A 30 -2.24 -17.65 -7.73
CA ASP A 30 -1.34 -17.83 -8.87
C ASP A 30 -1.11 -16.48 -9.58
N ALA A 31 -0.77 -15.45 -8.81
CA ALA A 31 -0.64 -14.10 -9.32
C ALA A 31 0.68 -13.91 -10.09
N TYR A 32 0.62 -13.06 -11.13
CA TYR A 32 1.79 -12.51 -11.79
C TYR A 32 2.21 -11.23 -11.08
N ILE A 33 3.47 -11.18 -10.64
CA ILE A 33 4.08 -10.04 -9.95
C ILE A 33 4.98 -9.30 -10.93
N GLU A 34 4.62 -8.08 -11.30
CA GLU A 34 5.46 -7.19 -12.08
C GLU A 34 6.27 -6.29 -11.16
N ALA A 35 7.58 -6.51 -11.06
CA ALA A 35 8.51 -5.64 -10.37
C ALA A 35 8.92 -4.50 -11.32
N LEU A 36 8.39 -3.29 -11.11
CA LEU A 36 8.61 -2.14 -11.98
C LEU A 36 9.64 -1.18 -11.38
N ARG A 37 10.69 -0.90 -12.12
CA ARG A 37 11.62 0.20 -11.84
C ARG A 37 11.43 1.33 -12.84
N VAL A 38 10.97 2.49 -12.40
CA VAL A 38 10.97 3.73 -13.19
C VAL A 38 12.22 4.51 -12.84
N HIS A 39 13.11 4.70 -13.80
CA HIS A 39 14.31 5.51 -13.67
C HIS A 39 14.00 6.95 -14.09
N PRO A 40 14.33 7.97 -13.26
CA PRO A 40 14.03 9.35 -13.62
C PRO A 40 14.69 9.78 -14.93
N GLU A 41 13.95 10.49 -15.79
CA GLU A 41 14.50 11.06 -17.01
C GLU A 41 15.60 12.08 -16.71
N PRO A 42 16.59 12.24 -17.62
CA PRO A 42 17.66 13.23 -17.44
C PRO A 42 17.15 14.65 -17.16
N MET A 43 16.04 15.05 -17.77
CA MET A 43 15.44 16.37 -17.56
C MET A 43 14.87 16.52 -16.13
N GLU A 44 14.25 15.49 -15.57
CA GLU A 44 13.75 15.50 -14.20
C GLU A 44 14.90 15.63 -13.18
N ILE A 45 16.00 14.95 -13.45
CA ILE A 45 17.22 15.08 -12.65
C ILE A 45 17.74 16.52 -12.67
N VAL A 46 17.77 17.17 -13.84
CA VAL A 46 18.19 18.58 -13.97
C VAL A 46 17.24 19.50 -13.21
N MET A 47 15.93 19.30 -13.31
CA MET A 47 14.93 20.09 -12.57
C MET A 47 15.06 19.89 -11.06
N ALA A 48 15.23 18.65 -10.61
CA ALA A 48 15.46 18.36 -9.19
C ALA A 48 16.76 18.99 -8.67
N ALA A 49 17.82 19.02 -9.49
CA ALA A 49 19.07 19.69 -9.17
C ALA A 49 18.88 21.22 -9.05
N ALA A 50 18.13 21.83 -9.96
CA ALA A 50 17.85 23.27 -9.93
C ALA A 50 17.10 23.67 -8.64
N VAL A 51 16.11 22.88 -8.21
CA VAL A 51 15.39 23.11 -6.95
C VAL A 51 16.33 22.98 -5.73
N ARG A 52 17.19 21.95 -5.71
CA ARG A 52 18.13 21.71 -4.60
C ARG A 52 19.30 22.69 -4.55
N GLN A 53 19.63 23.36 -5.65
CA GLN A 53 20.72 24.32 -5.71
C GLN A 53 20.52 25.47 -4.73
N PHE A 54 19.29 25.92 -4.49
CA PHE A 54 18.99 26.95 -3.50
C PHE A 54 19.38 26.59 -2.06
N ALA A 55 19.50 25.28 -1.78
CA ALA A 55 19.85 24.73 -0.46
C ALA A 55 21.27 24.15 -0.40
N SER A 56 22.04 24.17 -1.50
CA SER A 56 23.34 23.51 -1.60
C SER A 56 24.45 24.48 -2.03
N LYS A 57 25.66 24.29 -1.50
CA LYS A 57 26.88 24.98 -1.95
C LYS A 57 27.53 24.35 -3.19
N LYS A 58 27.00 23.23 -3.69
CA LYS A 58 27.52 22.53 -4.88
C LYS A 58 27.14 23.28 -6.16
N SER A 59 27.99 23.18 -7.18
CA SER A 59 27.62 23.64 -8.51
C SER A 59 26.49 22.80 -9.11
N ASN A 60 25.70 23.40 -10.00
CA ASN A 60 24.57 22.69 -10.65
C ASN A 60 25.05 21.42 -11.38
N ARG A 61 26.22 21.46 -12.02
CA ARG A 61 26.82 20.31 -12.72
C ARG A 61 27.16 19.17 -11.76
N GLU A 62 27.79 19.45 -10.63
CA GLU A 62 28.14 18.44 -9.62
C GLU A 62 26.87 17.82 -9.02
N LEU A 63 25.84 18.62 -8.82
CA LEU A 63 24.55 18.15 -8.30
C LEU A 63 23.86 17.21 -9.29
N VAL A 64 23.81 17.57 -10.57
CA VAL A 64 23.25 16.71 -11.64
C VAL A 64 24.01 15.39 -11.71
N LEU A 65 25.34 15.41 -11.76
CA LEU A 65 26.16 14.20 -11.79
C LEU A 65 25.93 13.30 -10.57
N SER A 66 25.81 13.89 -9.37
CA SER A 66 25.55 13.14 -8.15
C SER A 66 24.16 12.48 -8.15
N LEU A 67 23.13 13.17 -8.68
CA LEU A 67 21.77 12.62 -8.79
C LEU A 67 21.67 11.51 -9.85
N GLN A 68 22.40 11.66 -10.96
CA GLN A 68 22.48 10.60 -11.99
C GLN A 68 23.16 9.34 -11.43
N ALA A 69 24.27 9.50 -10.71
CA ALA A 69 24.96 8.39 -10.07
C ALA A 69 24.06 7.69 -9.00
N ASP A 70 23.35 8.47 -8.18
CA ASP A 70 22.40 7.92 -7.20
C ASP A 70 21.27 7.17 -7.90
N ALA A 71 20.67 7.70 -8.96
CA ALA A 71 19.60 7.05 -9.71
C ALA A 71 20.06 5.72 -10.34
N ALA A 72 21.27 5.67 -10.90
CA ALA A 72 21.85 4.44 -11.45
C ALA A 72 22.14 3.41 -10.35
N SER A 73 22.73 3.84 -9.23
CA SER A 73 22.99 2.97 -8.07
C SER A 73 21.69 2.36 -7.53
N ARG A 74 20.63 3.16 -7.39
CA ARG A 74 19.31 2.66 -6.94
C ARG A 74 18.69 1.67 -7.91
N THR A 75 18.89 1.84 -9.22
CA THR A 75 18.41 0.89 -10.21
C THR A 75 19.10 -0.46 -10.06
N ASN A 76 20.42 -0.47 -9.82
CA ASN A 76 21.17 -1.70 -9.57
C ASN A 76 20.71 -2.38 -8.26
N LEU A 77 20.54 -1.62 -7.18
CA LEU A 77 20.04 -2.15 -5.90
C LEU A 77 18.63 -2.76 -6.04
N ALA A 78 17.73 -2.08 -6.75
CA ALA A 78 16.38 -2.61 -7.02
C ALA A 78 16.45 -3.93 -7.81
N LYS A 79 17.32 -4.00 -8.82
CA LYS A 79 17.52 -5.23 -9.61
C LYS A 79 18.10 -6.36 -8.76
N GLU A 80 19.09 -6.08 -7.93
CA GLU A 80 19.68 -7.06 -7.01
C GLU A 80 18.64 -7.59 -6.02
N THR A 81 17.80 -6.70 -5.46
CA THR A 81 16.72 -7.07 -4.55
C THR A 81 15.72 -8.01 -5.25
N PHE A 82 15.31 -7.67 -6.48
CA PHE A 82 14.45 -8.54 -7.27
C PHE A 82 15.09 -9.89 -7.58
N ASP A 83 16.36 -9.92 -7.97
CA ASP A 83 17.05 -11.16 -8.32
C ASP A 83 17.21 -12.10 -7.09
N GLN A 84 17.46 -11.52 -5.90
CA GLN A 84 17.50 -12.27 -4.65
C GLN A 84 16.12 -12.85 -4.30
N PHE A 85 15.07 -12.05 -4.42
CA PHE A 85 13.69 -12.48 -4.24
C PHE A 85 13.32 -13.60 -5.22
N PHE A 86 13.63 -13.44 -6.52
CA PHE A 86 13.34 -14.41 -7.56
C PHE A 86 14.05 -15.75 -7.28
N LYS A 87 15.33 -15.71 -6.91
CA LYS A 87 16.09 -16.91 -6.56
C LYS A 87 15.50 -17.65 -5.36
N ARG A 88 15.06 -16.91 -4.35
CA ARG A 88 14.50 -17.46 -3.12
C ARG A 88 13.17 -18.18 -3.34
N HIS A 89 12.27 -17.59 -4.10
CA HIS A 89 10.88 -18.03 -4.16
C HIS A 89 10.48 -18.68 -5.49
N LEU A 90 11.08 -18.30 -6.61
CA LEU A 90 10.54 -18.58 -7.93
C LEU A 90 11.46 -19.37 -8.85
N ALA A 91 12.75 -19.48 -8.54
CA ALA A 91 13.69 -20.19 -9.40
C ALA A 91 13.29 -21.66 -9.62
N ALA A 92 12.78 -22.34 -8.60
CA ALA A 92 12.32 -23.72 -8.70
C ALA A 92 11.06 -23.88 -9.58
N HIS A 93 10.20 -22.86 -9.60
CA HIS A 93 8.96 -22.84 -10.41
C HIS A 93 9.24 -22.52 -11.89
N ALA A 94 10.25 -21.69 -12.17
CA ALA A 94 10.64 -21.32 -13.54
C ALA A 94 11.13 -22.53 -14.37
N PHE A 95 11.61 -23.60 -13.73
CA PHE A 95 12.06 -24.83 -14.39
C PHE A 95 11.00 -25.95 -14.48
N GLY A 96 9.72 -25.62 -14.27
CA GLY A 96 8.60 -26.55 -14.54
C GLY A 96 8.39 -27.66 -13.50
N SER A 97 8.99 -27.55 -12.33
CA SER A 97 8.89 -28.57 -11.27
C SER A 97 7.69 -28.43 -10.33
N ALA A 98 6.90 -27.35 -10.43
CA ALA A 98 5.68 -27.19 -9.64
C ALA A 98 4.52 -26.62 -10.48
N THR A 99 3.33 -27.17 -10.29
CA THR A 99 2.08 -26.70 -10.89
C THR A 99 1.43 -25.71 -9.90
N GLY A 100 1.22 -24.47 -10.32
CA GLY A 100 0.57 -23.43 -9.52
C GLY A 100 1.56 -22.56 -8.72
N GLY A 101 1.06 -21.45 -8.23
CA GLY A 101 1.80 -20.45 -7.45
C GLY A 101 2.11 -19.18 -8.24
N ALA A 102 2.64 -18.17 -7.52
CA ALA A 102 2.94 -16.87 -8.11
C ALA A 102 4.12 -16.94 -9.10
N THR A 103 4.09 -16.06 -10.10
CA THR A 103 5.20 -15.82 -11.04
C THR A 103 5.64 -14.36 -10.94
N ALA A 104 6.88 -14.03 -11.33
CA ALA A 104 7.35 -12.65 -11.31
C ALA A 104 8.21 -12.31 -12.53
N ALA A 105 8.17 -11.04 -12.94
CA ALA A 105 9.06 -10.48 -13.93
C ALA A 105 9.56 -9.09 -13.54
N TRP A 106 10.76 -8.78 -14.01
CA TRP A 106 11.35 -7.45 -13.90
C TRP A 106 11.03 -6.62 -15.14
N ARG A 107 10.59 -5.39 -14.91
CA ARG A 107 10.44 -4.36 -15.94
C ARG A 107 11.14 -3.08 -15.51
N GLN A 108 11.86 -2.46 -16.45
CA GLN A 108 12.50 -1.16 -16.25
C GLN A 108 12.10 -0.21 -17.36
N MET A 109 11.92 1.07 -17.01
CA MET A 109 11.65 2.14 -17.96
C MET A 109 12.22 3.46 -17.46
N GLU A 110 12.44 4.41 -18.36
CA GLU A 110 12.69 5.82 -18.04
C GLU A 110 11.37 6.57 -18.01
N GLY A 111 11.27 7.55 -17.10
CA GLY A 111 10.09 8.39 -16.98
C GLY A 111 9.95 9.04 -15.59
N ASN A 112 8.75 9.57 -15.34
CA ASN A 112 8.40 10.11 -14.02
C ASN A 112 8.00 8.96 -13.08
N PRO A 113 8.71 8.74 -11.95
CA PRO A 113 8.46 7.62 -11.06
C PRO A 113 7.02 7.55 -10.52
N VAL A 114 6.37 8.70 -10.28
CA VAL A 114 5.00 8.74 -9.76
C VAL A 114 3.97 8.57 -10.88
N GLU A 115 4.12 9.31 -11.96
CA GLU A 115 3.17 9.31 -13.09
C GLU A 115 3.16 7.97 -13.82
N ASP A 116 4.34 7.44 -14.15
CA ASP A 116 4.44 6.18 -14.88
C ASP A 116 4.09 4.96 -14.02
N THR A 117 4.41 5.00 -12.71
CA THR A 117 3.89 4.01 -11.77
C THR A 117 2.36 4.07 -11.70
N THR A 118 1.78 5.27 -11.64
CA THR A 118 0.33 5.46 -11.63
C THR A 118 -0.32 4.95 -12.92
N ALA A 119 0.31 5.19 -14.07
CA ALA A 119 -0.18 4.69 -15.36
C ALA A 119 -0.11 3.16 -15.45
N ALA A 120 1.02 2.56 -15.06
CA ALA A 120 1.20 1.11 -15.02
C ALA A 120 0.22 0.43 -14.05
N ALA A 121 -0.02 1.05 -12.91
CA ALA A 121 -0.92 0.54 -11.87
C ALA A 121 -2.36 0.31 -12.36
N ARG A 122 -2.82 1.07 -13.36
CA ARG A 122 -4.18 0.92 -13.93
C ARG A 122 -4.44 -0.46 -14.55
N PHE A 123 -3.40 -1.18 -14.90
CA PHE A 123 -3.47 -2.52 -15.51
C PHE A 123 -3.28 -3.65 -14.48
N SER A 124 -3.10 -3.33 -13.20
CA SER A 124 -2.97 -4.32 -12.13
C SER A 124 -4.25 -4.47 -11.31
N ASP A 125 -4.37 -5.58 -10.61
CA ASP A 125 -5.46 -5.82 -9.63
C ASP A 125 -5.09 -5.26 -8.25
N LEU A 126 -3.80 -5.14 -7.98
CA LEU A 126 -3.24 -4.64 -6.72
C LEU A 126 -1.89 -3.98 -6.99
N VAL A 127 -1.65 -2.84 -6.36
CA VAL A 127 -0.33 -2.20 -6.28
C VAL A 127 0.24 -2.42 -4.90
N VAL A 128 1.48 -2.90 -4.79
CA VAL A 128 2.15 -3.07 -3.50
C VAL A 128 3.29 -2.06 -3.40
N LEU A 129 3.18 -1.16 -2.44
CA LEU A 129 4.17 -0.12 -2.19
C LEU A 129 4.86 -0.36 -0.84
N ALA A 130 6.18 -0.29 -0.81
CA ALA A 130 6.89 -0.17 0.45
C ALA A 130 6.65 1.22 1.05
N ARG A 131 6.39 1.29 2.35
CA ARG A 131 6.37 2.58 3.06
C ARG A 131 7.78 3.17 3.01
N ALA A 132 7.89 4.41 2.56
CA ALA A 132 9.17 5.09 2.55
C ALA A 132 9.70 5.26 3.98
N ALA A 133 10.94 4.82 4.23
CA ALA A 133 11.75 5.39 5.29
C ALA A 133 12.04 6.87 4.97
N GLU A 134 12.54 7.65 5.93
CA GLU A 134 12.90 9.04 5.68
C GLU A 134 13.80 9.16 4.44
N GLY A 135 13.36 9.96 3.46
CA GLY A 135 14.06 10.14 2.18
C GLY A 135 13.73 9.14 1.07
N GLY A 136 12.78 8.24 1.26
CA GLY A 136 12.37 7.26 0.24
C GLY A 136 11.70 7.89 -0.99
N GLN A 137 11.69 7.16 -2.13
CA GLN A 137 11.20 7.64 -3.42
C GLN A 137 9.69 7.92 -3.44
N PHE A 138 8.91 7.22 -2.62
CA PHE A 138 7.46 7.45 -2.48
C PHE A 138 7.13 8.00 -1.08
N PRO A 139 7.37 9.30 -0.82
CA PRO A 139 6.85 9.95 0.37
C PRO A 139 5.31 9.88 0.40
N ALA A 140 4.71 10.16 1.55
CA ALA A 140 3.26 10.03 1.75
C ALA A 140 2.41 10.71 0.65
N ASP A 141 2.88 11.85 0.14
CA ASP A 141 2.18 12.59 -0.92
C ASP A 141 2.26 11.85 -2.28
N SER A 142 3.38 11.20 -2.60
CA SER A 142 3.50 10.36 -3.80
C SER A 142 2.64 9.11 -3.71
N VAL A 143 2.58 8.46 -2.54
CA VAL A 143 1.67 7.33 -2.29
C VAL A 143 0.22 7.77 -2.49
N ALA A 144 -0.15 8.96 -2.00
CA ALA A 144 -1.48 9.52 -2.19
C ALA A 144 -1.81 9.77 -3.68
N ASN A 145 -0.87 10.34 -4.43
CA ASN A 145 -1.05 10.59 -5.87
C ASN A 145 -1.26 9.28 -6.65
N ILE A 146 -0.47 8.24 -6.35
CA ILE A 146 -0.64 6.92 -6.95
C ILE A 146 -2.02 6.35 -6.57
N LEU A 147 -2.38 6.35 -5.28
CA LEU A 147 -3.64 5.80 -4.79
C LEU A 147 -4.87 6.46 -5.43
N ILE A 148 -4.86 7.80 -5.54
CA ILE A 148 -5.96 8.55 -6.16
C ILE A 148 -5.96 8.38 -7.68
N GLY A 149 -4.77 8.39 -8.31
CA GLY A 149 -4.64 8.44 -9.76
C GLY A 149 -4.77 7.09 -10.46
N CYS A 150 -4.49 5.97 -9.78
CA CYS A 150 -4.50 4.65 -10.42
C CYS A 150 -5.89 4.00 -10.45
N GLY A 151 -6.80 4.34 -9.53
CA GLY A 151 -8.13 3.70 -9.41
C GLY A 151 -8.05 2.22 -9.02
N ARG A 152 -6.94 1.78 -8.43
CA ARG A 152 -6.69 0.41 -7.99
C ARG A 152 -6.38 0.37 -6.51
N PRO A 153 -6.64 -0.76 -5.83
CA PRO A 153 -6.23 -0.91 -4.44
C PRO A 153 -4.71 -0.87 -4.30
N VAL A 154 -4.25 -0.24 -3.23
CA VAL A 154 -2.85 -0.15 -2.86
C VAL A 154 -2.64 -0.85 -1.53
N LEU A 155 -1.71 -1.81 -1.49
CA LEU A 155 -1.20 -2.41 -0.27
C LEU A 155 0.10 -1.67 0.12
N LEU A 156 0.03 -0.85 1.15
CA LEU A 156 1.19 -0.16 1.70
C LEU A 156 1.81 -1.01 2.81
N VAL A 157 3.05 -1.44 2.59
CA VAL A 157 3.77 -2.35 3.48
C VAL A 157 4.70 -1.56 4.40
N PRO A 158 4.64 -1.75 5.72
CA PRO A 158 5.54 -1.10 6.66
C PRO A 158 6.97 -1.64 6.55
N ASP A 159 7.92 -0.91 7.15
CA ASP A 159 9.33 -1.31 7.19
C ASP A 159 9.60 -2.34 8.30
N VAL A 160 8.82 -3.41 8.29
CA VAL A 160 8.98 -4.59 9.15
C VAL A 160 8.65 -5.82 8.32
N ASP A 161 9.21 -6.97 8.68
CA ASP A 161 8.89 -8.23 8.01
C ASP A 161 7.36 -8.40 8.01
N PRO A 162 6.72 -8.47 6.83
CA PRO A 162 5.28 -8.59 6.73
C PRO A 162 4.75 -9.90 7.32
N GLY A 163 5.61 -10.93 7.49
CA GLY A 163 5.20 -12.24 8.00
C GLY A 163 3.96 -12.78 7.28
N ALA A 164 3.01 -13.28 8.05
CA ALA A 164 1.71 -13.68 7.52
C ALA A 164 0.81 -12.45 7.35
N ILE A 165 0.35 -12.16 6.13
CA ILE A 165 -0.59 -11.09 5.82
C ILE A 165 -1.99 -11.66 5.60
N GLY A 166 -3.01 -11.07 6.24
CA GLY A 166 -4.42 -11.37 5.95
C GLY A 166 -4.97 -12.60 6.64
N SER A 167 -4.33 -13.13 7.68
CA SER A 167 -4.93 -14.18 8.50
C SER A 167 -6.03 -13.65 9.42
N ILE A 168 -5.85 -12.48 10.01
CA ILE A 168 -6.87 -11.70 10.72
C ILE A 168 -6.88 -10.31 10.09
N ILE A 169 -8.01 -9.94 9.50
CA ILE A 169 -8.14 -8.67 8.78
C ILE A 169 -9.04 -7.73 9.56
N ALA A 170 -8.52 -6.56 9.91
CA ALA A 170 -9.33 -5.47 10.42
C ALA A 170 -9.84 -4.58 9.27
N ILE A 171 -11.07 -4.14 9.34
CA ILE A 171 -11.68 -3.18 8.42
C ILE A 171 -11.94 -1.89 9.20
N ALA A 172 -11.28 -0.80 8.85
CA ALA A 172 -11.64 0.53 9.34
C ALA A 172 -12.88 1.02 8.60
N TRP A 173 -14.03 0.85 9.25
CA TRP A 173 -15.31 1.13 8.64
C TRP A 173 -15.86 2.51 8.99
N LYS A 174 -16.14 3.28 7.98
CA LYS A 174 -17.03 4.43 8.02
C LYS A 174 -18.00 4.25 6.86
N GLU A 175 -19.31 4.49 7.08
CA GLU A 175 -20.36 4.30 6.05
C GLU A 175 -20.22 5.34 4.93
N LYS A 176 -19.22 5.14 4.08
CA LYS A 176 -18.85 5.98 2.93
C LYS A 176 -18.48 5.11 1.74
N ALA A 177 -18.60 5.67 0.54
CA ALA A 177 -18.37 4.96 -0.71
C ALA A 177 -16.95 4.38 -0.81
N GLU A 178 -15.94 5.11 -0.32
CA GLU A 178 -14.53 4.68 -0.34
C GLU A 178 -14.31 3.43 0.50
N ALA A 179 -14.91 3.40 1.71
CA ALA A 179 -14.83 2.22 2.57
C ALA A 179 -15.54 1.02 1.94
N ALA A 180 -16.72 1.23 1.34
CA ALA A 180 -17.44 0.17 0.65
C ALA A 180 -16.64 -0.38 -0.56
N ARG A 181 -16.02 0.51 -1.35
CA ARG A 181 -15.14 0.10 -2.46
C ARG A 181 -13.92 -0.68 -1.96
N ALA A 182 -13.28 -0.22 -0.88
CA ALA A 182 -12.13 -0.91 -0.29
C ALA A 182 -12.49 -2.32 0.19
N VAL A 183 -13.63 -2.48 0.86
CA VAL A 183 -14.14 -3.79 1.26
C VAL A 183 -14.38 -4.69 0.04
N THR A 184 -15.04 -4.18 -1.00
CA THR A 184 -15.30 -4.94 -2.23
C THR A 184 -14.01 -5.39 -2.90
N ALA A 185 -13.01 -4.50 -3.00
CA ALA A 185 -11.71 -4.82 -3.59
C ALA A 185 -10.91 -5.83 -2.74
N ALA A 186 -11.07 -5.79 -1.41
CA ALA A 186 -10.41 -6.70 -0.47
C ALA A 186 -11.10 -8.09 -0.37
N MET A 187 -12.29 -8.30 -0.97
CA MET A 187 -13.03 -9.57 -0.88
C MET A 187 -12.18 -10.82 -1.15
N PRO A 188 -11.26 -10.86 -2.12
CA PRO A 188 -10.41 -12.03 -2.33
C PRO A 188 -9.56 -12.39 -1.11
N LEU A 189 -9.06 -11.38 -0.37
CA LEU A 189 -8.29 -11.57 0.86
C LEU A 189 -9.20 -11.90 2.04
N LEU A 190 -10.31 -11.16 2.20
CA LEU A 190 -11.28 -11.35 3.26
C LEU A 190 -11.85 -12.78 3.27
N ALA A 191 -12.14 -13.35 2.10
CA ALA A 191 -12.67 -14.71 1.96
C ALA A 191 -11.68 -15.81 2.41
N ARG A 192 -10.40 -15.49 2.52
CA ARG A 192 -9.36 -16.43 2.98
C ARG A 192 -8.94 -16.18 4.43
N ALA A 193 -9.40 -15.09 5.02
CA ALA A 193 -9.07 -14.76 6.39
C ALA A 193 -9.68 -15.76 7.38
N LYS A 194 -8.95 -16.07 8.45
CA LYS A 194 -9.48 -16.84 9.57
C LYS A 194 -10.55 -16.05 10.33
N LYS A 195 -10.41 -14.72 10.34
CA LYS A 195 -11.29 -13.81 11.05
C LYS A 195 -11.26 -12.42 10.39
N VAL A 196 -12.41 -11.78 10.32
CA VAL A 196 -12.57 -10.39 9.85
C VAL A 196 -13.18 -9.57 10.97
N VAL A 197 -12.55 -8.46 11.31
CA VAL A 197 -12.98 -7.57 12.40
C VAL A 197 -13.37 -6.22 11.82
N VAL A 198 -14.62 -5.82 11.97
CA VAL A 198 -15.10 -4.52 11.53
C VAL A 198 -14.98 -3.53 12.70
N LEU A 199 -14.14 -2.52 12.53
CA LEU A 199 -13.88 -1.48 13.51
C LEU A 199 -14.46 -0.16 13.03
N THR A 200 -15.31 0.47 13.83
CA THR A 200 -15.80 1.83 13.59
C THR A 200 -15.47 2.74 14.74
N MET A 201 -15.16 3.99 14.43
CA MET A 201 -14.95 5.02 15.45
C MET A 201 -16.17 5.94 15.49
N ASN A 202 -16.69 6.16 16.68
CA ASN A 202 -17.79 7.09 16.90
C ASN A 202 -17.22 8.50 16.96
N GLU A 203 -17.83 9.46 16.28
CA GLU A 203 -17.48 10.87 16.41
C GLU A 203 -17.94 11.40 17.79
N GLU A 204 -17.21 12.35 18.35
CA GLU A 204 -17.56 12.95 19.63
C GLU A 204 -18.94 13.60 19.55
N GLY A 205 -19.84 13.24 20.47
CA GLY A 205 -21.22 13.75 20.47
C GLY A 205 -22.16 13.09 19.47
N ALA A 206 -21.69 12.17 18.62
CA ALA A 206 -22.56 11.38 17.74
C ALA A 206 -23.16 10.17 18.49
N ASP A 207 -24.36 9.76 18.06
CA ASP A 207 -24.97 8.54 18.58
C ASP A 207 -24.10 7.32 18.24
N THR A 208 -23.47 6.76 19.27
CA THR A 208 -22.62 5.58 19.17
C THR A 208 -23.38 4.36 18.64
N THR A 209 -24.70 4.38 18.76
CA THR A 209 -25.58 3.28 18.34
C THR A 209 -25.60 3.15 16.82
N GLU A 210 -25.70 4.24 16.07
CA GLU A 210 -25.82 4.21 14.61
C GLU A 210 -24.56 3.69 13.93
N SER A 211 -23.38 4.19 14.30
CA SER A 211 -22.10 3.74 13.72
C SER A 211 -21.80 2.28 14.07
N THR A 212 -22.11 1.84 15.30
CA THR A 212 -21.97 0.45 15.71
C THR A 212 -22.94 -0.47 14.94
N GLN A 213 -24.19 -0.05 14.75
CA GLN A 213 -25.15 -0.79 13.91
C GLN A 213 -24.70 -0.87 12.45
N SER A 214 -24.11 0.20 11.90
CA SER A 214 -23.53 0.17 10.55
C SER A 214 -22.40 -0.87 10.42
N ALA A 215 -21.49 -0.93 11.40
CA ALA A 215 -20.43 -1.94 11.43
C ALA A 215 -20.99 -3.36 11.57
N GLN A 216 -22.04 -3.56 12.38
CA GLN A 216 -22.75 -4.85 12.52
C GLN A 216 -23.46 -5.26 11.23
N ARG A 217 -24.05 -4.31 10.50
CA ARG A 217 -24.63 -4.57 9.17
C ARG A 217 -23.58 -5.08 8.18
N LEU A 218 -22.40 -4.45 8.14
CA LEU A 218 -21.30 -4.91 7.31
C LEU A 218 -20.82 -6.31 7.73
N ALA A 219 -20.59 -6.53 9.04
CA ALA A 219 -20.18 -7.85 9.54
C ALA A 219 -21.19 -8.93 9.17
N SER A 220 -22.49 -8.65 9.31
CA SER A 220 -23.56 -9.57 8.91
C SER A 220 -23.58 -9.86 7.39
N GLN A 221 -23.28 -8.84 6.57
CA GLN A 221 -23.17 -9.00 5.13
C GLN A 221 -21.97 -9.89 4.76
N LEU A 222 -20.81 -9.67 5.38
CA LEU A 222 -19.62 -10.51 5.17
C LEU A 222 -19.82 -11.94 5.68
N ALA A 223 -20.55 -12.14 6.78
CA ALA A 223 -20.92 -13.47 7.29
C ALA A 223 -21.74 -14.27 6.29
N ARG A 224 -22.59 -13.63 5.47
CA ARG A 224 -23.32 -14.30 4.38
C ARG A 224 -22.40 -14.85 3.28
N HIS A 225 -21.19 -14.34 3.17
CA HIS A 225 -20.13 -14.88 2.31
C HIS A 225 -19.29 -15.98 3.00
N GLY A 226 -19.72 -16.47 4.17
CA GLY A 226 -19.05 -17.55 4.90
C GLY A 226 -17.86 -17.09 5.76
N MET A 227 -17.67 -15.79 5.98
CA MET A 227 -16.56 -15.25 6.77
C MET A 227 -16.89 -15.26 8.25
N ALA A 228 -15.90 -15.60 9.10
CA ALA A 228 -16.00 -15.41 10.55
C ALA A 228 -15.79 -13.91 10.87
N THR A 229 -16.84 -13.23 11.29
CA THR A 229 -16.87 -11.77 11.45
C THR A 229 -17.25 -11.34 12.84
N GLU A 230 -16.69 -10.23 13.31
CA GLU A 230 -17.14 -9.49 14.48
C GLU A 230 -17.10 -7.98 14.21
N ALA A 231 -17.84 -7.19 14.98
CA ALA A 231 -17.89 -5.74 14.85
C ALA A 231 -17.70 -5.06 16.20
N HIS A 232 -16.90 -3.99 16.23
CA HIS A 232 -16.64 -3.19 17.42
C HIS A 232 -16.83 -1.71 17.13
N GLY A 233 -17.67 -1.05 17.94
CA GLY A 233 -17.74 0.41 18.04
C GLY A 233 -16.70 0.90 19.05
N LEU A 234 -15.86 1.82 18.63
CA LEU A 234 -14.81 2.42 19.46
C LEU A 234 -15.20 3.83 19.83
N ALA A 235 -15.12 4.18 21.10
CA ALA A 235 -15.29 5.54 21.54
C ALA A 235 -14.12 6.39 21.00
N ALA A 236 -14.42 7.40 20.19
CA ALA A 236 -13.42 8.39 19.81
C ALA A 236 -13.23 9.36 20.97
N GLY A 237 -11.97 9.64 21.34
CA GLY A 237 -11.65 10.82 22.13
C GLY A 237 -11.86 12.11 21.31
N PRO A 238 -11.59 13.30 21.90
CA PRO A 238 -11.93 14.61 21.31
C PRO A 238 -11.42 14.89 19.90
N GLN A 239 -10.61 14.05 19.29
CA GLN A 239 -10.02 14.23 17.94
C GLN A 239 -9.99 12.96 17.09
N ALA A 240 -10.89 11.98 17.32
CA ALA A 240 -10.94 10.71 16.55
C ALA A 240 -9.53 10.14 16.27
N ASP A 241 -8.75 9.92 17.34
CA ASP A 241 -7.34 9.49 17.22
C ASP A 241 -7.25 8.11 16.53
N PRO A 242 -6.62 8.02 15.35
CA PRO A 242 -6.44 6.76 14.64
C PRO A 242 -5.70 5.69 15.47
N GLN A 243 -4.94 6.09 16.49
CA GLN A 243 -4.22 5.15 17.36
C GLN A 243 -5.17 4.26 18.16
N ILE A 244 -6.37 4.72 18.48
CA ILE A 244 -7.40 3.91 19.17
C ILE A 244 -7.79 2.73 18.26
N LEU A 245 -8.08 2.99 16.99
CA LEU A 245 -8.43 1.96 16.01
C LEU A 245 -7.26 1.00 15.76
N LEU A 246 -6.05 1.54 15.56
CA LEU A 246 -4.85 0.74 15.34
C LEU A 246 -4.50 -0.12 16.57
N GLY A 247 -4.63 0.43 17.78
CA GLY A 247 -4.44 -0.30 19.02
C GLY A 247 -5.43 -1.47 19.15
N LYS A 248 -6.71 -1.22 18.84
CA LYS A 248 -7.72 -2.28 18.87
C LYS A 248 -7.50 -3.35 17.80
N ALA A 249 -7.11 -2.95 16.58
CA ALA A 249 -6.74 -3.90 15.54
C ALA A 249 -5.59 -4.83 15.98
N LYS A 250 -4.54 -4.25 16.59
CA LYS A 250 -3.40 -5.02 17.15
C LYS A 250 -3.82 -5.93 18.30
N GLU A 251 -4.62 -5.44 19.24
CA GLU A 251 -5.16 -6.22 20.36
C GLU A 251 -5.90 -7.47 19.88
N LEU A 252 -6.65 -7.34 18.77
CA LEU A 252 -7.39 -8.44 18.15
C LEU A 252 -6.53 -9.31 17.23
N GLY A 253 -5.22 -9.04 17.15
CA GLY A 253 -4.27 -9.83 16.38
C GLY A 253 -4.34 -9.58 14.86
N ALA A 254 -4.93 -8.47 14.42
CA ALA A 254 -5.00 -8.14 13.00
C ALA A 254 -3.59 -7.96 12.41
N ASN A 255 -3.40 -8.54 11.23
CA ASN A 255 -2.17 -8.45 10.46
C ASN A 255 -2.38 -7.89 9.03
N LEU A 256 -3.53 -7.29 8.80
CA LEU A 256 -3.87 -6.46 7.66
C LEU A 256 -4.99 -5.50 8.07
N LEU A 257 -4.87 -4.23 7.71
CA LEU A 257 -5.92 -3.24 7.86
C LEU A 257 -6.46 -2.82 6.49
N VAL A 258 -7.77 -2.96 6.29
CA VAL A 258 -8.49 -2.48 5.10
C VAL A 258 -9.16 -1.16 5.43
N ALA A 259 -8.96 -0.14 4.62
CA ALA A 259 -9.59 1.16 4.80
C ALA A 259 -9.89 1.87 3.47
N GLY A 260 -10.99 2.62 3.43
CA GLY A 260 -11.20 3.64 2.42
C GLY A 260 -10.25 4.83 2.65
N ALA A 261 -9.81 5.45 1.59
CA ALA A 261 -8.93 6.61 1.67
C ALA A 261 -9.56 7.84 0.98
N TYR A 262 -9.38 9.02 1.59
CA TYR A 262 -9.74 10.33 1.00
C TYR A 262 -11.22 10.54 0.70
N SER A 263 -12.05 10.65 1.74
CA SER A 263 -13.53 10.81 1.63
C SER A 263 -14.03 12.21 1.28
N HIS A 264 -13.18 13.19 1.03
CA HIS A 264 -13.61 14.55 0.71
C HIS A 264 -13.25 14.97 -0.72
N SER A 265 -14.26 15.55 -1.40
CA SER A 265 -14.16 16.07 -2.76
C SER A 265 -13.05 17.12 -2.94
N ARG A 266 -12.47 17.12 -4.15
CA ARG A 266 -11.37 17.91 -4.68
C ARG A 266 -11.47 19.44 -4.61
N VAL A 267 -12.03 20.08 -3.59
CA VAL A 267 -12.21 21.55 -3.64
C VAL A 267 -11.19 22.35 -2.86
N SER A 268 -10.15 21.71 -2.28
CA SER A 268 -8.99 22.50 -1.83
C SER A 268 -7.72 21.65 -1.92
N GLU A 269 -6.76 22.18 -2.63
CA GLU A 269 -5.36 21.76 -2.62
C GLU A 269 -4.93 21.41 -1.19
N LEU A 270 -4.41 20.18 -0.96
CA LEU A 270 -3.70 19.76 0.25
C LEU A 270 -4.50 19.40 1.53
N VAL A 271 -5.79 19.14 1.53
CA VAL A 271 -6.43 18.65 2.76
C VAL A 271 -6.54 17.12 2.76
N PHE A 272 -5.44 16.48 3.11
CA PHE A 272 -5.47 15.09 3.58
C PHE A 272 -6.36 15.00 4.82
N GLY A 273 -7.41 14.21 4.80
CA GLY A 273 -8.17 13.93 6.02
C GLY A 273 -7.22 13.46 7.12
N GLY A 274 -7.25 14.09 8.28
CA GLY A 274 -6.28 13.85 9.36
C GLY A 274 -6.12 12.37 9.71
N PHE A 275 -7.20 11.61 9.62
CA PHE A 275 -7.23 10.16 9.86
C PHE A 275 -6.37 9.38 8.83
N THR A 276 -6.61 9.53 7.53
CA THR A 276 -5.84 8.82 6.48
C THR A 276 -4.36 9.17 6.54
N ARG A 277 -4.02 10.45 6.73
CA ARG A 277 -2.64 10.91 6.86
C ARG A 277 -1.94 10.31 8.07
N ALA A 278 -2.63 10.21 9.20
CA ALA A 278 -2.07 9.62 10.41
C ALA A 278 -1.84 8.12 10.26
N ILE A 279 -2.78 7.39 9.62
CA ILE A 279 -2.63 5.96 9.34
C ILE A 279 -1.46 5.73 8.37
N LEU A 280 -1.36 6.49 7.28
CA LEU A 280 -0.25 6.37 6.32
C LEU A 280 1.13 6.55 6.97
N ARG A 281 1.21 7.41 8.00
CA ARG A 281 2.49 7.71 8.68
C ARG A 281 2.82 6.77 9.84
N LYS A 282 1.81 6.29 10.59
CA LYS A 282 2.01 5.68 11.90
C LYS A 282 1.54 4.22 12.02
N CYS A 283 0.89 3.67 11.00
CA CYS A 283 0.39 2.29 11.09
C CYS A 283 1.52 1.30 10.83
N ASP A 284 1.78 0.42 11.78
CA ASP A 284 2.79 -0.66 11.65
C ASP A 284 2.21 -1.93 11.01
N LEU A 285 0.92 -1.94 10.67
CA LEU A 285 0.29 -3.01 9.93
C LEU A 285 0.37 -2.74 8.41
N PRO A 286 0.42 -3.78 7.57
CA PRO A 286 0.10 -3.65 6.16
C PRO A 286 -1.27 -3.00 5.98
N LEU A 287 -1.36 -2.00 5.08
CA LEU A 287 -2.57 -1.23 4.82
C LEU A 287 -3.09 -1.50 3.42
N PHE A 288 -4.29 -2.03 3.29
CA PHE A 288 -5.00 -2.15 2.02
C PHE A 288 -5.95 -0.95 1.87
N LEU A 289 -5.65 -0.11 0.92
CA LEU A 289 -6.32 1.18 0.72
C LEU A 289 -6.97 1.26 -0.67
N LEU A 290 -8.13 1.89 -0.75
CA LEU A 290 -8.76 2.28 -2.01
C LEU A 290 -9.46 3.63 -1.87
N HIS A 291 -9.34 4.47 -2.90
CA HIS A 291 -10.01 5.77 -3.01
C HIS A 291 -11.37 5.66 -3.71
#